data_5eb827b7526060ab29af5366fe1dffc5
#
_entry.id   5eb827b7526060ab29af5366fe1dffc5
#
_cell.length_a   1.000
_cell.length_b   1.000
_cell.length_c   1.000
_cell.angle_alpha   90.00
_cell.angle_beta   90.00
_cell.angle_gamma   90.00
#
_symmetry.space_group_name_H-M   'P 1'
#
loop_
_entity.id
_entity.type
_entity.pdbx_description
1 polymer ?
#
loop_
_entity_poly.entity_id
_entity_poly.type
_entity_poly.pdbx_seq_one_letter_code
_entity_poly.pdbx_strand_id
1 'polypeptide(L)'
;MTKVLLVEDNEMNRDMLSRRLERKGFNVVFAQDGSIAVDMAGSEQPELILMDMSLPVLDGWEATRRIKANPATSNIPIIALTAHAMAGDREKALEVGCEDYDTKPVDFPRLLGKIDALISK
;
A
#
# COMPACT_ATOMS: atom_id res chain seq x y z
N MET A 1 9.92 -5.45 14.49
CA MET A 1 9.24 -5.99 13.29
C MET A 1 8.88 -4.85 12.35
N THR A 2 9.01 -5.10 11.06
CA THR A 2 8.64 -4.10 10.06
C THR A 2 7.14 -3.86 10.06
N LYS A 3 6.73 -2.61 10.22
CA LYS A 3 5.33 -2.23 10.24
C LYS A 3 4.86 -1.92 8.82
N VAL A 4 3.80 -2.59 8.39
CA VAL A 4 3.18 -2.40 7.07
C VAL A 4 1.77 -1.89 7.27
N LEU A 5 1.43 -0.80 6.58
CA LEU A 5 0.05 -0.31 6.53
C LEU A 5 -0.61 -0.91 5.29
N LEU A 6 -1.63 -1.71 5.51
CA LEU A 6 -2.43 -2.31 4.45
C LEU A 6 -3.72 -1.52 4.28
N VAL A 7 -3.92 -0.94 3.11
CA VAL A 7 -5.11 -0.16 2.80
C VAL A 7 -5.99 -0.97 1.85
N GLU A 8 -7.10 -1.48 2.36
CA GLU A 8 -8.00 -2.37 1.63
C GLU A 8 -9.39 -2.26 2.24
N ASP A 9 -10.39 -1.96 1.43
CA ASP A 9 -11.77 -1.81 1.91
C ASP A 9 -12.51 -3.13 2.05
N ASN A 10 -12.11 -4.17 1.32
CA ASN A 10 -12.73 -5.48 1.41
C ASN A 10 -12.17 -6.24 2.60
N GLU A 11 -13.03 -6.54 3.57
CA GLU A 11 -12.61 -7.17 4.82
C GLU A 11 -11.97 -8.54 4.59
N MET A 12 -12.52 -9.35 3.68
CA MET A 12 -11.98 -10.69 3.40
C MET A 12 -10.58 -10.60 2.79
N ASN A 13 -10.38 -9.72 1.82
CA ASN A 13 -9.08 -9.52 1.19
C ASN A 13 -8.06 -8.98 2.18
N ARG A 14 -8.48 -8.02 3.00
CA ARG A 14 -7.65 -7.42 4.03
C ARG A 14 -7.19 -8.47 5.05
N ASP A 15 -8.12 -9.28 5.53
CA ASP A 15 -7.85 -10.32 6.52
C ASP A 15 -6.88 -11.36 5.95
N MET A 16 -7.15 -11.83 4.74
CA MET A 16 -6.32 -12.84 4.09
C MET A 16 -4.89 -12.36 3.87
N LEU A 17 -4.73 -11.15 3.37
CA LEU A 17 -3.40 -10.60 3.11
C LEU A 17 -2.65 -10.27 4.41
N SER A 18 -3.36 -9.74 5.41
CA SER A 18 -2.78 -9.48 6.73
C SER A 18 -2.19 -10.73 7.35
N ARG A 19 -2.93 -11.84 7.30
CA ARG A 19 -2.45 -13.09 7.88
C ARG A 19 -1.19 -13.59 7.19
N ARG A 20 -1.13 -13.49 5.87
CA ARG A 20 0.06 -13.90 5.13
C ARG A 20 1.27 -13.06 5.48
N LEU A 21 1.07 -11.75 5.59
CA LEU A 21 2.15 -10.84 5.98
C LEU A 21 2.63 -11.11 7.40
N GLU A 22 1.70 -11.34 8.33
CA GLU A 22 2.05 -11.62 9.71
C GLU A 22 2.85 -12.92 9.85
N ARG A 23 2.54 -13.94 9.03
CA ARG A 23 3.31 -15.18 9.00
C ARG A 23 4.75 -14.97 8.57
N LYS A 24 5.02 -13.91 7.82
CA LYS A 24 6.37 -13.55 7.38
C LYS A 24 7.07 -12.61 8.34
N GLY A 25 6.46 -12.31 9.49
CA GLY A 25 7.07 -11.51 10.53
C GLY A 25 6.78 -10.02 10.45
N PHE A 26 5.85 -9.60 9.57
CA PHE A 26 5.47 -8.18 9.51
C PHE A 26 4.43 -7.85 10.57
N ASN A 27 4.51 -6.63 11.09
CA ASN A 27 3.49 -6.06 11.96
C ASN A 27 2.51 -5.28 11.07
N VAL A 28 1.29 -5.77 10.94
CA VAL A 28 0.32 -5.20 9.99
C VAL A 28 -0.69 -4.33 10.73
N VAL A 29 -0.80 -3.09 10.30
CA VAL A 29 -1.94 -2.22 10.66
C VAL A 29 -2.74 -1.99 9.38
N PHE A 30 -4.02 -1.70 9.48
CA PHE A 30 -4.83 -1.57 8.27
C PHE A 30 -5.77 -0.38 8.32
N ALA A 31 -6.10 0.14 7.14
CA ALA A 31 -7.07 1.20 6.94
C ALA A 31 -8.12 0.73 5.93
N GLN A 32 -9.36 1.17 6.12
CA GLN A 32 -10.49 0.72 5.30
C GLN A 32 -10.77 1.66 4.13
N ASP A 33 -10.22 2.86 4.15
CA ASP A 33 -10.40 3.82 3.06
C ASP A 33 -9.20 4.75 2.96
N GLY A 34 -9.20 5.58 1.91
CA GLY A 34 -8.06 6.45 1.64
C GLY A 34 -7.87 7.57 2.66
N SER A 35 -8.95 8.06 3.24
CA SER A 35 -8.87 9.11 4.25
C SER A 35 -8.20 8.61 5.52
N ILE A 36 -8.62 7.42 5.98
CA ILE A 36 -8.00 6.77 7.14
C ILE A 36 -6.54 6.46 6.83
N ALA A 37 -6.23 6.04 5.60
CA ALA A 37 -4.85 5.74 5.20
C ALA A 37 -3.95 6.96 5.33
N VAL A 38 -4.40 8.12 4.89
CA VAL A 38 -3.63 9.37 5.00
C VAL A 38 -3.33 9.67 6.47
N ASP A 39 -4.37 9.56 7.33
CA ASP A 39 -4.21 9.80 8.77
C ASP A 39 -3.24 8.80 9.40
N MET A 40 -3.38 7.52 9.07
CA MET A 40 -2.56 6.47 9.66
C MET A 40 -1.11 6.50 9.15
N ALA A 41 -0.86 6.97 7.94
CA ALA A 41 0.50 7.16 7.47
C ALA A 41 1.26 8.09 8.41
N GLY A 42 0.59 9.14 8.89
CA GLY A 42 1.19 10.07 9.86
C GLY A 42 1.27 9.52 11.26
N SER A 43 0.18 8.92 11.76
CA SER A 43 0.09 8.48 13.16
C SER A 43 0.86 7.19 13.43
N GLU A 44 0.89 6.25 12.48
CA GLU A 44 1.54 4.95 12.65
C GLU A 44 2.98 4.92 12.15
N GLN A 45 3.34 5.84 11.26
CA GLN A 45 4.67 5.89 10.63
C GLN A 45 5.12 4.51 10.15
N PRO A 46 4.33 3.87 9.25
CA PRO A 46 4.71 2.54 8.76
C PRO A 46 5.96 2.61 7.90
N GLU A 47 6.62 1.48 7.77
CA GLU A 47 7.83 1.39 6.95
C GLU A 47 7.49 1.15 5.47
N LEU A 48 6.24 0.74 5.21
CA LEU A 48 5.76 0.50 3.84
C LEU A 48 4.24 0.53 3.84
N ILE A 49 3.66 1.00 2.73
CA ILE A 49 2.21 1.03 2.54
C ILE A 49 1.85 0.18 1.33
N LEU A 50 0.89 -0.73 1.50
CA LEU A 50 0.24 -1.44 0.40
C LEU A 50 -1.10 -0.75 0.17
N MET A 51 -1.24 -0.07 -0.98
CA MET A 51 -2.37 0.81 -1.23
C MET A 51 -3.25 0.26 -2.34
N ASP A 52 -4.46 -0.19 -1.99
CA ASP A 52 -5.49 -0.49 -2.99
C ASP A 52 -5.91 0.82 -3.64
N MET A 53 -5.92 0.85 -4.97
CA MET A 53 -6.27 2.07 -5.70
C MET A 53 -7.77 2.27 -5.85
N SER A 54 -8.58 1.24 -5.66
CA SER A 54 -10.04 1.30 -5.77
C SER A 54 -10.68 1.41 -4.38
N LEU A 55 -10.54 2.55 -3.74
CA LEU A 55 -11.01 2.77 -2.36
C LEU A 55 -12.22 3.71 -2.32
N PRO A 56 -13.12 3.52 -1.32
CA PRO A 56 -14.19 4.48 -1.07
C PRO A 56 -13.66 5.73 -0.35
N VAL A 57 -14.51 6.75 -0.28
CA VAL A 57 -14.27 8.02 0.39
C VAL A 57 -13.17 8.83 -0.30
N LEU A 58 -11.94 8.35 -0.28
CA LEU A 58 -10.79 8.93 -0.96
C LEU A 58 -10.05 7.81 -1.64
N ASP A 59 -9.94 7.84 -2.98
CA ASP A 59 -9.31 6.73 -3.70
C ASP A 59 -7.80 6.68 -3.44
N GLY A 60 -7.19 5.54 -3.82
CA GLY A 60 -5.78 5.30 -3.54
C GLY A 60 -4.84 6.25 -4.29
N TRP A 61 -5.24 6.75 -5.48
CA TRP A 61 -4.42 7.71 -6.22
C TRP A 61 -4.28 9.02 -5.46
N GLU A 62 -5.41 9.55 -4.99
CA GLU A 62 -5.41 10.80 -4.24
C GLU A 62 -4.78 10.63 -2.86
N ALA A 63 -5.04 9.50 -2.18
CA ALA A 63 -4.42 9.20 -0.90
C ALA A 63 -2.89 9.20 -1.04
N THR A 64 -2.37 8.57 -2.09
CA THR A 64 -0.94 8.54 -2.37
C THR A 64 -0.38 9.95 -2.58
N ARG A 65 -1.08 10.78 -3.38
CA ARG A 65 -0.65 12.17 -3.58
C ARG A 65 -0.52 12.91 -2.27
N ARG A 66 -1.49 12.78 -1.38
CA ARG A 66 -1.49 13.47 -0.09
C ARG A 66 -0.38 12.99 0.82
N ILE A 67 -0.15 11.68 0.86
CA ILE A 67 0.94 11.09 1.66
C ILE A 67 2.29 11.60 1.14
N LYS A 68 2.47 11.61 -0.18
CA LYS A 68 3.73 12.04 -0.79
C LYS A 68 3.95 13.55 -0.73
N ALA A 69 2.88 14.33 -0.59
CA ALA A 69 2.97 15.78 -0.46
C ALA A 69 3.33 16.23 0.96
N ASN A 70 3.18 15.36 1.94
CA ASN A 70 3.45 15.68 3.35
C ASN A 70 4.89 15.28 3.70
N PRO A 71 5.76 16.24 4.09
CA PRO A 71 7.15 15.90 4.43
C PRO A 71 7.30 14.82 5.51
N ALA A 72 6.34 14.71 6.41
CA ALA A 72 6.37 13.72 7.48
C ALA A 72 6.16 12.28 6.97
N THR A 73 5.56 12.12 5.79
CA THR A 73 5.21 10.80 5.25
C THR A 73 5.74 10.57 3.83
N SER A 74 6.34 11.57 3.21
CA SER A 74 6.78 11.48 1.81
C SER A 74 7.82 10.39 1.55
N ASN A 75 8.56 10.00 2.57
CA ASN A 75 9.60 8.97 2.44
C ASN A 75 9.10 7.54 2.60
N ILE A 76 7.84 7.36 2.98
CA ILE A 76 7.27 6.02 3.16
C ILE A 76 7.04 5.39 1.79
N PRO A 77 7.67 4.24 1.47
CA PRO A 77 7.42 3.60 0.18
C PRO A 77 6.00 3.07 0.08
N ILE A 78 5.40 3.24 -1.09
CA ILE A 78 4.03 2.81 -1.38
C ILE A 78 4.05 1.89 -2.58
N ILE A 79 3.43 0.70 -2.42
CA ILE A 79 3.18 -0.22 -3.52
C ILE A 79 1.69 -0.13 -3.85
N ALA A 80 1.38 0.26 -5.08
CA ALA A 80 -0.01 0.33 -5.55
C ALA A 80 -0.52 -1.07 -5.88
N LEU A 81 -1.73 -1.39 -5.42
CA LEU A 81 -2.42 -2.62 -5.77
C LEU A 81 -3.60 -2.25 -6.66
N THR A 82 -3.57 -2.67 -7.93
CA THR A 82 -4.61 -2.34 -8.89
C THR A 82 -5.37 -3.57 -9.34
N ALA A 83 -6.67 -3.40 -9.63
CA ALA A 83 -7.48 -4.48 -10.17
C ALA A 83 -7.25 -4.67 -11.68
N HIS A 84 -6.61 -3.73 -12.33
CA HIS A 84 -6.42 -3.73 -13.77
C HIS A 84 -4.94 -3.66 -14.13
N ALA A 85 -4.48 -4.62 -14.93
CA ALA A 85 -3.11 -4.63 -15.45
C ALA A 85 -3.07 -3.91 -16.81
N MET A 86 -3.74 -2.76 -16.91
CA MET A 86 -3.80 -2.02 -18.17
C MET A 86 -2.53 -1.22 -18.39
N ALA A 87 -2.17 -1.06 -19.65
CA ALA A 87 -1.10 -0.15 -20.03
C ALA A 87 -1.45 1.25 -19.49
N GLY A 88 -0.52 1.87 -18.78
CA GLY A 88 -0.73 3.17 -18.19
C GLY A 88 -0.96 3.16 -16.68
N ASP A 89 -1.45 2.06 -16.10
CA ASP A 89 -1.63 1.99 -14.65
C ASP A 89 -0.30 2.06 -13.91
N ARG A 90 0.72 1.42 -14.46
CA ARG A 90 2.05 1.47 -13.87
C ARG A 90 2.60 2.89 -13.90
N GLU A 91 2.49 3.55 -15.05
CA GLU A 91 2.94 4.93 -15.21
C GLU A 91 2.17 5.87 -14.30
N LYS A 92 0.86 5.67 -14.17
CA LYS A 92 0.02 6.48 -13.29
C LYS A 92 0.43 6.30 -11.83
N ALA A 93 0.72 5.05 -11.41
CA ALA A 93 1.16 4.77 -10.06
C ALA A 93 2.49 5.47 -9.76
N LEU A 94 3.44 5.37 -10.66
CA LEU A 94 4.74 6.03 -10.50
C LEU A 94 4.61 7.55 -10.51
N GLU A 95 3.72 8.08 -11.36
CA GLU A 95 3.49 9.52 -11.47
C GLU A 95 2.95 10.12 -10.18
N VAL A 96 2.06 9.41 -9.47
CA VAL A 96 1.53 9.91 -8.20
C VAL A 96 2.48 9.67 -7.03
N GLY A 97 3.59 8.99 -7.25
CA GLY A 97 4.64 8.83 -6.25
C GLY A 97 4.81 7.43 -5.67
N CYS A 98 4.12 6.42 -6.20
CA CYS A 98 4.33 5.04 -5.75
C CYS A 98 5.72 4.56 -6.18
N GLU A 99 6.37 3.80 -5.31
CA GLU A 99 7.68 3.21 -5.62
C GLU A 99 7.55 1.98 -6.50
N ASP A 100 6.41 1.29 -6.43
CA ASP A 100 6.17 0.11 -7.26
C ASP A 100 4.66 -0.11 -7.37
N TYR A 101 4.25 -1.11 -8.14
CA TYR A 101 2.85 -1.50 -8.25
C TYR A 101 2.74 -3.00 -8.41
N ASP A 102 1.55 -3.55 -8.14
CA ASP A 102 1.24 -4.94 -8.43
C ASP A 102 -0.24 -5.03 -8.77
N THR A 103 -0.63 -6.16 -9.35
CA THR A 103 -2.00 -6.36 -9.82
C THR A 103 -2.73 -7.36 -8.94
N LYS A 104 -4.06 -7.22 -8.88
CA LYS A 104 -4.93 -8.20 -8.23
C LYS A 104 -5.40 -9.22 -9.28
N PRO A 105 -5.60 -10.48 -8.90
CA PRO A 105 -5.40 -11.03 -7.56
C PRO A 105 -3.93 -11.06 -7.18
N VAL A 106 -3.66 -10.90 -5.89
CA VAL A 106 -2.28 -10.79 -5.40
C VAL A 106 -1.56 -12.11 -5.56
N ASP A 107 -0.40 -12.07 -6.24
CA ASP A 107 0.59 -13.15 -6.24
C ASP A 107 1.51 -12.87 -5.05
N PHE A 108 1.32 -13.58 -3.95
CA PHE A 108 2.00 -13.25 -2.71
C PHE A 108 3.53 -13.36 -2.80
N PRO A 109 4.11 -14.42 -3.41
CA PRO A 109 5.57 -14.48 -3.55
C PRO A 109 6.13 -13.28 -4.33
N ARG A 110 5.45 -12.86 -5.39
CA ARG A 110 5.87 -11.70 -6.17
C ARG A 110 5.77 -10.41 -5.37
N LEU A 111 4.65 -10.22 -4.66
CA LEU A 111 4.45 -9.06 -3.81
C LEU A 111 5.50 -9.00 -2.71
N LEU A 112 5.78 -10.14 -2.07
CA LEU A 112 6.77 -10.23 -1.00
C LEU A 112 8.16 -9.82 -1.49
N GLY A 113 8.52 -10.23 -2.71
CA GLY A 113 9.78 -9.82 -3.32
C GLY A 113 9.87 -8.30 -3.50
N LYS A 114 8.77 -7.67 -3.90
CA LYS A 114 8.72 -6.21 -4.06
C LYS A 114 8.83 -5.50 -2.70
N ILE A 115 8.16 -6.03 -1.68
CA ILE A 115 8.25 -5.49 -0.33
C ILE A 115 9.70 -5.56 0.15
N ASP A 116 10.32 -6.73 0.03
CA ASP A 116 11.70 -6.94 0.48
C ASP A 116 12.68 -5.98 -0.22
N ALA A 117 12.48 -5.76 -1.52
CA ALA A 117 13.33 -4.85 -2.28
C ALA A 117 13.26 -3.41 -1.76
N LEU A 118 12.12 -3.00 -1.22
CA LEU A 118 11.93 -1.63 -0.75
C LEU A 118 12.36 -1.42 0.70
N ILE A 119 12.29 -2.45 1.54
CA ILE A 119 12.60 -2.32 2.97
C ILE A 119 13.98 -2.84 3.36
N SER A 120 14.66 -3.59 2.49
CA SER A 120 15.95 -4.19 2.79
C SER A 120 17.15 -3.28 2.55
N LYS A 121 16.90 -2.03 2.36
CA LYS A 121 17.96 -1.05 2.05
C LYS A 121 18.65 -0.52 3.29
#